data_66a6b44bdf001b4a81b4e7460e9cad40
#
_entry.id   66a6b44bdf001b4a81b4e7460e9cad40
#
_cell.length_a   1.000
_cell.length_b   1.000
_cell.length_c   1.000
_cell.angle_alpha   90.00
_cell.angle_beta   90.00
_cell.angle_gamma   90.00
#
_symmetry.space_group_name_H-M   'P 1'
#
loop_
_entity.id
_entity.type
_entity.pdbx_description
1 polymer ?
#
loop_
_entity_poly.entity_id
_entity_poly.type
_entity_poly.pdbx_seq_one_letter_code
_entity_poly.pdbx_strand_id
1 'polypeptide(L)'
;MLPDMSFAVRPLRLAAFCGIVAAVVSARAQYPSSPQITKDGTAVSLAEYASLPLSSRTTGAYPPAINYAGQLGRVNFLRSEPTNAPLSASRFFVCDLNRNLYILDKTSKVFTAYINFEEVFPRFDNNPGYSGGLVTFAFDPDYATNGIFYTVHTELTNLPALGPTNGQLSGLTTNGYTVTTAVDPPAGPVARRAVLIEWTDTNINNAVFEGAARELLRAGFNDVIHPLGDLVFNPRAQPGDADYRNLYVVSGDGGAGESNDARHTVPQRLDTLLGKVLRITPDLALRTNTSTSSANGRYRIPTNGPDPNPFVTLGLPGLKKEIYAYGFRNPHRLSWDAASDALVVDDIGLGSWEEVNLIHKGGNYGYAEREGGEQLFVGGINDGKTGSQAGVPFPTNADFLTVTGLLSTVAPVYPVSTYSHRDGDAITSGFVYRGSLMPALRGKYIFGDITTGRIFYCDLAEMLAADDGNRLTTATIRELQIVFNGVKRRVFDILSDKYHQKNGNSGGSALPGGCGGLATGGNDPEGFPYGCGRADIRLAQGADGELYLLSKSDGMIRKFTAVLIPPTISNIRITNGVATLTWPAISNRTYRVQYKTSLTNAGWTDLSGDVTATSTNATKTDAFGTTARFYRVQAQ
;
A
#
# COMPACT_ATOMS: atom_id res chain seq x y z
N MET A 1 -11.58 61.93 48.20
CA MET A 1 -10.13 61.98 47.98
C MET A 1 -9.61 60.57 47.96
N LEU A 2 -9.39 60.03 46.82
CA LEU A 2 -8.69 58.77 46.56
C LEU A 2 -7.63 59.06 45.54
N PRO A 3 -6.37 58.64 45.71
CA PRO A 3 -5.30 58.97 44.75
C PRO A 3 -5.27 57.97 43.60
N ASP A 4 -4.98 58.53 42.45
CA ASP A 4 -4.72 57.91 41.16
C ASP A 4 -3.48 57.03 41.21
N MET A 5 -3.59 55.76 40.77
CA MET A 5 -2.44 54.89 40.53
C MET A 5 -2.37 54.50 39.06
N SER A 6 -1.59 55.27 38.30
CA SER A 6 -1.17 54.92 36.96
C SER A 6 -0.12 53.81 36.98
N PHE A 7 -0.45 52.64 36.42
CA PHE A 7 0.55 51.59 36.15
C PHE A 7 1.21 51.78 34.78
N ALA A 8 2.49 52.08 34.81
CA ALA A 8 3.34 52.09 33.63
C ALA A 8 3.64 50.64 33.19
N VAL A 9 3.15 50.22 32.04
CA VAL A 9 3.49 48.94 31.40
C VAL A 9 4.84 49.11 30.70
N ARG A 10 5.86 48.38 31.17
CA ARG A 10 7.18 48.34 30.52
C ARG A 10 7.13 47.39 29.32
N PRO A 11 7.67 47.77 28.16
CA PRO A 11 7.74 46.93 26.96
C PRO A 11 9.00 46.04 26.97
N LEU A 12 9.01 44.94 27.74
CA LEU A 12 10.17 44.05 27.83
C LEU A 12 9.83 42.54 27.68
N ARG A 13 8.68 42.21 27.14
CA ARG A 13 8.32 40.78 26.95
C ARG A 13 8.02 40.35 25.51
N LEU A 14 8.14 41.25 24.54
CA LEU A 14 7.86 40.89 23.12
C LEU A 14 9.10 40.41 22.34
N ALA A 15 10.31 40.78 22.80
CA ALA A 15 11.55 40.37 22.11
C ALA A 15 11.96 38.90 22.42
N ALA A 16 11.59 38.37 23.59
CA ALA A 16 11.95 36.99 23.98
C ALA A 16 11.03 35.94 23.30
N PHE A 17 9.80 36.31 22.94
CA PHE A 17 8.87 35.38 22.30
C PHE A 17 9.12 35.22 20.79
N CYS A 18 9.62 36.25 20.11
CA CYS A 18 10.01 36.17 18.70
C CYS A 18 11.31 35.36 18.50
N GLY A 19 12.23 35.38 19.49
CA GLY A 19 13.47 34.62 19.42
C GLY A 19 13.26 33.10 19.56
N ILE A 20 12.28 32.69 20.37
CA ILE A 20 11.96 31.26 20.58
C ILE A 20 11.20 30.69 19.39
N VAL A 21 10.32 31.47 18.74
CA VAL A 21 9.61 31.01 17.54
C VAL A 21 10.56 30.91 16.33
N ALA A 22 11.57 31.79 16.22
CA ALA A 22 12.57 31.72 15.16
C ALA A 22 13.55 30.52 15.38
N ALA A 23 13.85 30.14 16.62
CA ALA A 23 14.71 29.00 16.91
C ALA A 23 14.00 27.63 16.70
N VAL A 24 12.68 27.59 16.86
CA VAL A 24 11.89 26.35 16.59
C VAL A 24 11.68 26.13 15.09
N VAL A 25 11.72 27.19 14.27
CA VAL A 25 11.62 27.06 12.80
C VAL A 25 12.95 26.66 12.14
N SER A 26 14.09 26.80 12.82
CA SER A 26 15.41 26.46 12.27
C SER A 26 15.91 25.03 12.59
N ALA A 27 15.19 24.27 13.41
CA ALA A 27 15.48 22.85 13.69
C ALA A 27 14.56 21.93 12.90
N ARG A 28 14.31 22.23 11.62
CA ARG A 28 13.75 21.21 10.71
C ARG A 28 14.85 20.17 10.49
N ALA A 29 14.48 18.91 10.68
CA ALA A 29 15.36 17.78 10.40
C ALA A 29 16.07 18.00 9.06
N GLN A 30 17.39 17.95 9.07
CA GLN A 30 18.17 17.99 7.85
C GLN A 30 18.01 16.61 7.23
N TYR A 31 17.18 16.51 6.19
CA TYR A 31 16.97 15.25 5.49
C TYR A 31 18.29 14.72 4.94
N PRO A 32 18.46 13.38 4.89
CA PRO A 32 19.61 12.78 4.28
C PRO A 32 19.90 13.32 2.88
N SER A 33 21.17 13.52 2.56
CA SER A 33 21.60 13.97 1.24
C SER A 33 21.54 12.83 0.23
N SER A 34 20.34 12.46 -0.22
CA SER A 34 20.17 11.58 -1.38
C SER A 34 19.93 12.41 -2.63
N PRO A 35 20.29 11.92 -3.82
CA PRO A 35 19.84 12.53 -5.06
C PRO A 35 18.31 12.60 -5.08
N GLN A 36 17.76 13.73 -5.50
CA GLN A 36 16.31 13.85 -5.65
C GLN A 36 15.82 12.91 -6.76
N ILE A 37 14.70 12.21 -6.51
CA ILE A 37 14.12 11.32 -7.51
C ILE A 37 13.54 12.15 -8.65
N THR A 38 13.96 11.83 -9.88
CA THR A 38 13.56 12.55 -11.09
C THR A 38 12.73 11.67 -12.02
N LYS A 39 11.93 12.33 -12.85
CA LYS A 39 11.21 11.68 -13.95
C LYS A 39 12.17 11.44 -15.12
N ASP A 40 12.24 10.21 -15.58
CA ASP A 40 13.09 9.82 -16.70
C ASP A 40 12.38 9.83 -18.07
N GLY A 41 11.14 10.29 -18.08
CA GLY A 41 10.29 10.33 -19.28
C GLY A 41 9.40 9.11 -19.48
N THR A 42 9.56 8.06 -18.67
CA THR A 42 8.65 6.91 -18.69
C THR A 42 7.26 7.36 -18.23
N ALA A 43 6.28 7.22 -19.12
CA ALA A 43 4.95 7.75 -18.89
C ALA A 43 3.87 6.66 -18.91
N VAL A 44 2.85 6.83 -18.06
CA VAL A 44 1.66 5.97 -18.00
C VAL A 44 0.40 6.82 -17.98
N SER A 45 -0.67 6.33 -18.55
CA SER A 45 -2.00 6.91 -18.39
C SER A 45 -2.68 6.40 -17.14
N LEU A 46 -3.43 7.30 -16.49
CA LEU A 46 -4.30 6.97 -15.38
C LEU A 46 -5.74 7.24 -15.81
N ALA A 47 -6.60 6.24 -15.74
CA ALA A 47 -8.01 6.33 -16.12
C ALA A 47 -8.92 6.05 -14.90
N GLU A 48 -10.01 6.81 -14.74
CA GLU A 48 -11.03 6.50 -13.74
C GLU A 48 -11.62 5.11 -14.02
N TYR A 49 -11.73 4.29 -12.98
CA TYR A 49 -12.24 2.92 -13.11
C TYR A 49 -13.55 2.71 -12.36
N ALA A 50 -13.59 3.09 -11.06
CA ALA A 50 -14.79 2.98 -10.23
C ALA A 50 -14.73 3.99 -9.08
N SER A 51 -15.90 4.37 -8.56
CA SER A 51 -16.04 5.24 -7.39
C SER A 51 -16.74 4.46 -6.27
N LEU A 52 -16.10 4.38 -5.09
CA LEU A 52 -16.73 3.76 -3.94
C LEU A 52 -18.06 4.44 -3.60
N PRO A 53 -19.03 3.69 -3.12
CA PRO A 53 -20.22 4.24 -2.47
C PRO A 53 -19.83 5.13 -1.31
N LEU A 54 -20.67 6.10 -0.99
CA LEU A 54 -20.52 6.89 0.22
C LEU A 54 -20.67 5.97 1.44
N SER A 55 -19.76 6.10 2.39
CA SER A 55 -19.78 5.32 3.62
C SER A 55 -19.52 6.24 4.80
N SER A 56 -20.59 6.77 5.41
CA SER A 56 -20.47 7.60 6.59
C SER A 56 -19.96 6.76 7.77
N ARG A 57 -19.13 7.38 8.60
CA ARG A 57 -18.84 6.85 9.92
C ARG A 57 -20.04 7.09 10.83
N THR A 58 -20.39 6.07 11.58
CA THR A 58 -21.20 6.32 12.77
C THR A 58 -20.35 7.08 13.77
N THR A 59 -20.92 8.14 14.26
CA THR A 59 -20.57 9.00 15.37
C THR A 59 -19.53 8.43 16.34
N GLY A 60 -18.28 8.46 15.97
CA GLY A 60 -17.16 8.24 16.89
C GLY A 60 -16.55 9.57 17.29
N ALA A 61 -16.01 9.62 18.45
CA ALA A 61 -15.44 10.78 19.12
C ALA A 61 -14.19 11.36 18.45
N TYR A 62 -14.03 11.23 17.14
CA TYR A 62 -12.91 11.88 16.46
C TYR A 62 -13.34 13.21 15.87
N PRO A 63 -12.53 14.25 16.09
CA PRO A 63 -12.89 15.57 15.60
C PRO A 63 -13.06 15.54 14.09
N PRO A 64 -14.05 16.26 13.61
CA PRO A 64 -14.36 16.39 12.19
C PRO A 64 -13.23 17.01 11.35
N ALA A 65 -12.08 17.30 11.91
CA ALA A 65 -10.98 17.95 11.21
C ALA A 65 -10.37 17.14 10.05
N ILE A 66 -10.67 15.83 9.96
CA ILE A 66 -10.36 15.00 8.80
C ILE A 66 -11.65 14.75 8.02
N ASN A 67 -12.49 15.74 7.94
CA ASN A 67 -13.83 15.61 7.39
C ASN A 67 -13.83 15.82 5.89
N TYR A 68 -13.99 14.80 5.30
CA TYR A 68 -14.64 14.58 4.04
C TYR A 68 -16.16 14.85 4.09
N ALA A 69 -16.67 15.87 4.64
CA ALA A 69 -18.10 15.94 4.89
C ALA A 69 -18.70 14.59 5.43
N GLY A 70 -17.87 13.74 6.04
CA GLY A 70 -18.25 12.48 6.67
C GLY A 70 -18.68 11.33 5.75
N GLN A 71 -18.49 11.41 4.43
CA GLN A 71 -19.21 10.52 3.53
C GLN A 71 -18.40 9.81 2.44
N LEU A 72 -17.15 10.14 2.23
CA LEU A 72 -16.34 9.43 1.22
C LEU A 72 -15.88 8.06 1.72
N GLY A 73 -16.03 7.03 0.88
CA GLY A 73 -15.45 5.72 1.13
C GLY A 73 -13.92 5.82 1.14
N ARG A 74 -13.28 5.21 2.14
CA ARG A 74 -11.81 5.17 2.28
C ARG A 74 -11.27 3.88 1.70
N VAL A 75 -11.21 3.78 0.36
CA VAL A 75 -10.70 2.58 -0.30
C VAL A 75 -9.27 2.27 0.11
N ASN A 76 -9.05 1.13 0.74
CA ASN A 76 -7.76 0.76 1.30
C ASN A 76 -7.05 -0.36 0.55
N PHE A 77 -7.82 -1.32 0.03
CA PHE A 77 -7.27 -2.43 -0.75
C PHE A 77 -8.26 -2.98 -1.77
N LEU A 78 -7.72 -3.60 -2.83
CA LEU A 78 -8.46 -4.30 -3.88
C LEU A 78 -7.70 -5.59 -4.20
N ARG A 79 -8.42 -6.70 -4.31
CA ARG A 79 -7.88 -7.99 -4.78
C ARG A 79 -8.85 -8.68 -5.74
N SER A 80 -8.29 -9.41 -6.69
CA SER A 80 -9.01 -10.44 -7.43
C SER A 80 -9.20 -11.68 -6.54
N GLU A 81 -10.26 -12.40 -6.75
CA GLU A 81 -10.33 -13.79 -6.28
C GLU A 81 -9.26 -14.64 -6.98
N PRO A 82 -8.88 -15.80 -6.40
CA PRO A 82 -8.07 -16.78 -7.12
C PRO A 82 -8.66 -17.09 -8.50
N THR A 83 -7.81 -17.22 -9.50
CA THR A 83 -8.23 -17.31 -10.92
C THR A 83 -9.10 -18.52 -11.23
N ASN A 84 -9.05 -19.57 -10.40
CA ASN A 84 -9.89 -20.75 -10.47
C ASN A 84 -11.25 -20.59 -9.78
N ALA A 85 -11.51 -19.47 -9.10
CA ALA A 85 -12.83 -19.21 -8.51
C ALA A 85 -13.86 -18.88 -9.59
N PRO A 86 -15.12 -19.33 -9.46
CA PRO A 86 -16.12 -19.25 -10.53
C PRO A 86 -16.41 -17.83 -11.05
N LEU A 87 -16.33 -16.81 -10.18
CA LEU A 87 -16.63 -15.43 -10.51
C LEU A 87 -15.39 -14.52 -10.60
N SER A 88 -14.19 -15.09 -10.54
CA SER A 88 -12.91 -14.34 -10.52
C SER A 88 -12.71 -13.43 -11.73
N ALA A 89 -13.22 -13.82 -12.91
CA ALA A 89 -13.16 -13.01 -14.13
C ALA A 89 -14.03 -11.75 -14.06
N SER A 90 -15.17 -11.80 -13.34
CA SER A 90 -16.21 -10.76 -13.37
C SER A 90 -16.16 -9.78 -12.21
N ARG A 91 -15.46 -10.10 -11.11
CA ARG A 91 -15.51 -9.27 -9.90
C ARG A 91 -14.16 -9.05 -9.22
N PHE A 92 -14.08 -7.96 -8.46
CA PHE A 92 -13.05 -7.69 -7.45
C PHE A 92 -13.69 -7.67 -6.07
N PHE A 93 -12.88 -7.93 -5.06
CA PHE A 93 -13.18 -7.55 -3.69
C PHE A 93 -12.44 -6.27 -3.35
N VAL A 94 -13.11 -5.38 -2.61
CA VAL A 94 -12.59 -4.04 -2.28
C VAL A 94 -12.90 -3.74 -0.82
N CYS A 95 -11.88 -3.45 -0.01
CA CYS A 95 -12.11 -3.03 1.36
C CYS A 95 -12.14 -1.51 1.49
N ASP A 96 -13.13 -1.04 2.24
CA ASP A 96 -13.30 0.31 2.72
C ASP A 96 -12.99 0.35 4.21
N LEU A 97 -12.00 1.13 4.62
CA LEU A 97 -11.66 1.30 6.03
C LEU A 97 -12.85 1.70 6.89
N ASN A 98 -13.86 2.37 6.32
CA ASN A 98 -14.98 2.85 7.10
C ASN A 98 -15.82 1.71 7.66
N ARG A 99 -16.09 0.63 6.85
CA ARG A 99 -16.93 -0.47 7.32
C ARG A 99 -17.03 -1.69 6.40
N ASN A 100 -16.94 -1.53 5.07
CA ASN A 100 -17.41 -2.57 4.17
C ASN A 100 -16.28 -3.32 3.46
N LEU A 101 -16.43 -4.63 3.38
CA LEU A 101 -15.88 -5.42 2.29
C LEU A 101 -16.94 -5.43 1.18
N TYR A 102 -16.57 -4.90 0.02
CA TYR A 102 -17.42 -4.84 -1.16
C TYR A 102 -17.03 -5.88 -2.19
N ILE A 103 -18.00 -6.34 -2.96
CA ILE A 103 -17.80 -6.92 -4.29
C ILE A 103 -18.01 -5.81 -5.32
N LEU A 104 -17.06 -5.65 -6.23
CA LEU A 104 -17.10 -4.73 -7.36
C LEU A 104 -17.22 -5.53 -8.65
N ASP A 105 -18.35 -5.40 -9.35
CA ASP A 105 -18.49 -5.96 -10.70
C ASP A 105 -17.58 -5.23 -11.69
N LYS A 106 -16.76 -5.99 -12.41
CA LYS A 106 -15.73 -5.43 -13.32
C LYS A 106 -16.31 -4.78 -14.57
N THR A 107 -17.54 -5.12 -14.95
CA THR A 107 -18.22 -4.60 -16.15
C THR A 107 -19.07 -3.38 -15.82
N SER A 108 -20.04 -3.54 -14.94
CA SER A 108 -20.98 -2.48 -14.57
C SER A 108 -20.42 -1.44 -13.62
N LYS A 109 -19.30 -1.74 -12.92
CA LYS A 109 -18.70 -0.91 -11.87
C LYS A 109 -19.59 -0.69 -10.65
N VAL A 110 -20.57 -1.57 -10.47
CA VAL A 110 -21.48 -1.56 -9.32
C VAL A 110 -20.81 -2.25 -8.12
N PHE A 111 -20.95 -1.64 -6.96
CA PHE A 111 -20.52 -2.19 -5.69
C PHE A 111 -21.69 -2.84 -4.95
N THR A 112 -21.48 -4.04 -4.44
CA THR A 112 -22.40 -4.73 -3.53
C THR A 112 -21.69 -4.89 -2.19
N ALA A 113 -22.30 -4.45 -1.08
CA ALA A 113 -21.78 -4.68 0.25
C ALA A 113 -21.85 -6.18 0.56
N TYR A 114 -20.69 -6.80 0.80
CA TYR A 114 -20.57 -8.23 1.09
C TYR A 114 -20.56 -8.48 2.59
N ILE A 115 -19.77 -7.72 3.34
CA ILE A 115 -19.75 -7.72 4.80
C ILE A 115 -19.66 -6.29 5.31
N ASN A 116 -20.57 -5.92 6.21
CA ASN A 116 -20.48 -4.65 6.96
C ASN A 116 -19.88 -4.91 8.35
N PHE A 117 -18.62 -4.58 8.53
CA PHE A 117 -17.87 -4.86 9.77
C PHE A 117 -18.40 -4.09 10.98
N GLU A 118 -18.90 -2.87 10.77
CA GLU A 118 -19.48 -2.07 11.85
C GLU A 118 -20.75 -2.70 12.45
N GLU A 119 -21.50 -3.42 11.62
CA GLU A 119 -22.72 -4.11 12.06
C GLU A 119 -22.46 -5.50 12.61
N VAL A 120 -21.38 -6.13 12.13
CA VAL A 120 -21.01 -7.49 12.55
C VAL A 120 -20.19 -7.48 13.84
N PHE A 121 -19.28 -6.52 14.03
CA PHE A 121 -18.38 -6.45 15.19
C PHE A 121 -18.71 -5.25 16.06
N PRO A 122 -19.33 -5.45 17.24
CA PRO A 122 -19.75 -4.35 18.12
C PRO A 122 -18.61 -3.45 18.62
N ARG A 123 -17.37 -3.91 18.49
CA ARG A 123 -16.15 -3.19 18.90
C ARG A 123 -15.37 -2.60 17.72
N PHE A 124 -15.89 -2.77 16.53
CA PHE A 124 -15.24 -2.26 15.33
C PHE A 124 -14.86 -0.79 15.49
N ASP A 125 -13.62 -0.48 15.22
CA ASP A 125 -13.08 0.88 15.32
C ASP A 125 -12.66 1.36 13.93
N ASN A 126 -13.48 2.18 13.31
CA ASN A 126 -13.17 2.88 12.08
C ASN A 126 -12.62 4.30 12.32
N ASN A 127 -12.08 4.52 13.52
CA ASN A 127 -11.47 5.80 13.85
C ASN A 127 -10.59 6.26 12.69
N PRO A 128 -10.75 7.52 12.23
CA PRO A 128 -10.05 8.06 11.08
C PRO A 128 -8.55 8.28 11.29
N GLY A 129 -8.00 7.77 12.37
CA GLY A 129 -6.57 7.53 12.42
C GLY A 129 -6.16 6.86 11.10
N TYR A 130 -4.97 7.06 10.66
CA TYR A 130 -4.50 6.68 9.32
C TYR A 130 -4.72 5.22 8.95
N SER A 131 -4.96 4.32 9.91
CA SER A 131 -5.02 2.88 9.72
C SER A 131 -6.15 2.14 10.44
N GLY A 132 -7.07 2.82 11.14
CA GLY A 132 -8.22 2.18 11.81
C GLY A 132 -9.34 1.80 10.85
N GLY A 133 -9.96 0.65 11.07
CA GLY A 133 -11.08 0.13 10.29
C GLY A 133 -10.84 -1.26 9.72
N LEU A 134 -11.44 -1.59 8.57
CA LEU A 134 -11.16 -2.80 7.79
C LEU A 134 -9.86 -2.61 7.02
N VAL A 135 -8.76 -3.17 7.53
CA VAL A 135 -7.40 -2.86 7.06
C VAL A 135 -7.07 -3.58 5.75
N THR A 136 -7.30 -4.89 5.70
CA THR A 136 -6.94 -5.74 4.55
C THR A 136 -7.73 -7.03 4.53
N PHE A 137 -7.58 -7.79 3.46
CA PHE A 137 -8.10 -9.15 3.31
C PHE A 137 -7.24 -9.97 2.35
N ALA A 138 -7.29 -11.30 2.47
CA ALA A 138 -6.65 -12.24 1.55
C ALA A 138 -7.51 -13.49 1.37
N PHE A 139 -7.44 -14.11 0.19
CA PHE A 139 -8.09 -15.39 -0.08
C PHE A 139 -7.16 -16.53 0.25
N ASP A 140 -7.73 -17.61 0.80
CA ASP A 140 -7.03 -18.89 0.92
C ASP A 140 -6.65 -19.41 -0.49
N PRO A 141 -5.49 -20.07 -0.67
CA PRO A 141 -5.13 -20.66 -1.96
C PRO A 141 -6.20 -21.60 -2.54
N ASP A 142 -6.95 -22.28 -1.65
CA ASP A 142 -8.04 -23.19 -2.03
C ASP A 142 -9.43 -22.54 -2.00
N TYR A 143 -9.53 -21.22 -1.99
CA TYR A 143 -10.79 -20.46 -1.89
C TYR A 143 -11.88 -20.97 -2.83
N ALA A 144 -11.51 -21.34 -4.05
CA ALA A 144 -12.45 -21.86 -5.05
C ALA A 144 -13.21 -23.11 -4.60
N THR A 145 -12.67 -23.85 -3.65
CA THR A 145 -13.25 -25.13 -3.14
C THR A 145 -13.69 -25.05 -1.69
N ASN A 146 -13.02 -24.23 -0.86
CA ASN A 146 -13.28 -24.16 0.57
C ASN A 146 -14.01 -22.88 1.01
N GLY A 147 -14.11 -21.86 0.13
CA GLY A 147 -14.74 -20.57 0.42
C GLY A 147 -14.04 -19.75 1.52
N ILE A 148 -12.78 -20.09 1.86
CA ILE A 148 -12.07 -19.45 2.99
C ILE A 148 -11.36 -18.19 2.51
N PHE A 149 -11.53 -17.12 3.28
CA PHE A 149 -10.75 -15.89 3.15
C PHE A 149 -10.48 -15.27 4.53
N TYR A 150 -9.56 -14.34 4.58
CA TYR A 150 -9.09 -13.74 5.83
C TYR A 150 -9.22 -12.24 5.78
N THR A 151 -9.52 -11.61 6.93
CA THR A 151 -9.60 -10.15 7.06
C THR A 151 -8.88 -9.68 8.31
N VAL A 152 -8.35 -8.45 8.27
CA VAL A 152 -7.88 -7.74 9.45
C VAL A 152 -8.71 -6.49 9.65
N HIS A 153 -9.20 -6.31 10.87
CA HIS A 153 -9.86 -5.07 11.30
C HIS A 153 -9.35 -4.62 12.67
N THR A 154 -9.64 -3.38 13.02
CA THR A 154 -9.29 -2.81 14.33
C THR A 154 -10.49 -2.72 15.24
N GLU A 155 -10.24 -2.89 16.55
CA GLU A 155 -11.24 -2.83 17.60
C GLU A 155 -10.82 -1.92 18.76
N LEU A 156 -11.81 -1.33 19.41
CA LEU A 156 -11.67 -0.61 20.67
C LEU A 156 -11.39 -1.56 21.83
N THR A 157 -10.64 -1.11 22.82
CA THR A 157 -10.32 -1.88 24.04
C THR A 157 -11.25 -1.60 25.19
N ASN A 158 -11.96 -0.47 25.20
CA ASN A 158 -12.81 -0.01 26.29
C ASN A 158 -14.21 -0.65 26.34
N LEU A 159 -14.51 -1.52 25.39
CA LEU A 159 -15.78 -2.27 25.34
C LEU A 159 -15.55 -3.75 25.69
N PRO A 160 -16.57 -4.46 26.23
CA PRO A 160 -16.47 -5.89 26.48
C PRO A 160 -16.03 -6.67 25.24
N ALA A 161 -15.32 -7.78 25.42
CA ALA A 161 -14.97 -8.66 24.32
C ALA A 161 -16.22 -9.37 23.81
N LEU A 162 -16.68 -8.98 22.62
CA LEU A 162 -17.84 -9.54 21.94
C LEU A 162 -17.40 -10.11 20.60
N GLY A 163 -17.96 -11.25 20.25
CA GLY A 163 -17.81 -11.82 18.91
C GLY A 163 -18.71 -11.14 17.88
N PRO A 164 -18.68 -11.60 16.63
CA PRO A 164 -19.56 -11.10 15.59
C PRO A 164 -21.02 -11.36 15.97
N THR A 165 -21.90 -10.44 15.57
CA THR A 165 -23.35 -10.59 15.69
C THR A 165 -23.94 -10.83 14.31
N ASN A 166 -25.14 -11.39 14.26
CA ASN A 166 -25.82 -11.63 12.99
C ASN A 166 -26.28 -10.33 12.29
N GLY A 167 -26.26 -9.19 12.98
CA GLY A 167 -26.47 -7.85 12.43
C GLY A 167 -27.32 -7.82 11.16
N GLN A 168 -26.78 -7.28 10.08
CA GLN A 168 -27.41 -7.32 8.75
C GLN A 168 -27.04 -8.56 7.91
N LEU A 169 -26.10 -9.38 8.35
CA LEU A 169 -25.73 -10.61 7.66
C LEU A 169 -26.57 -11.78 8.16
N SER A 170 -27.76 -11.94 7.59
CA SER A 170 -28.69 -13.02 7.96
C SER A 170 -28.11 -14.43 7.73
N GLY A 171 -27.15 -14.57 6.81
CA GLY A 171 -26.43 -15.81 6.52
C GLY A 171 -25.26 -16.12 7.48
N LEU A 172 -24.88 -15.20 8.38
CA LEU A 172 -23.75 -15.40 9.31
C LEU A 172 -24.13 -16.33 10.46
N THR A 173 -23.39 -17.41 10.60
CA THR A 173 -23.47 -18.32 11.75
C THR A 173 -22.43 -17.93 12.80
N THR A 174 -22.88 -17.59 14.01
CA THR A 174 -21.99 -17.23 15.13
C THR A 174 -21.75 -18.40 16.10
N ASN A 175 -22.31 -19.56 15.83
CA ASN A 175 -22.12 -20.78 16.63
C ASN A 175 -20.63 -21.17 16.69
N GLY A 176 -20.14 -21.37 17.92
CA GLY A 176 -18.75 -21.78 18.15
C GLY A 176 -17.72 -20.63 18.04
N TYR A 177 -18.15 -19.42 17.70
CA TYR A 177 -17.23 -18.28 17.74
C TYR A 177 -16.84 -17.95 19.16
N THR A 178 -15.55 -17.86 19.40
CA THR A 178 -14.99 -17.44 20.70
C THR A 178 -13.94 -16.37 20.46
N VAL A 179 -13.91 -15.36 21.29
CA VAL A 179 -12.91 -14.30 21.28
C VAL A 179 -11.61 -14.81 21.90
N THR A 180 -10.48 -14.54 21.27
CA THR A 180 -9.17 -14.89 21.83
C THR A 180 -8.69 -13.82 22.81
N THR A 181 -7.76 -14.21 23.69
CA THR A 181 -7.03 -13.24 24.51
C THR A 181 -6.15 -12.38 23.62
N ALA A 182 -6.15 -11.07 23.85
CA ALA A 182 -5.26 -10.15 23.17
C ALA A 182 -3.80 -10.49 23.46
N VAL A 183 -2.95 -10.38 22.44
CA VAL A 183 -1.50 -10.44 22.62
C VAL A 183 -1.04 -9.00 22.87
N ASP A 184 -0.79 -8.69 24.14
CA ASP A 184 -0.40 -7.35 24.55
C ASP A 184 1.08 -7.08 24.21
N PRO A 185 1.45 -5.83 23.90
CA PRO A 185 2.85 -5.45 23.78
C PRO A 185 3.57 -5.58 25.13
N PRO A 186 4.88 -5.78 25.15
CA PRO A 186 5.62 -6.04 26.38
C PRO A 186 5.69 -4.84 27.34
N ALA A 187 5.26 -3.66 26.92
CA ALA A 187 5.25 -2.46 27.73
C ALA A 187 4.10 -1.51 27.35
N GLY A 188 3.58 -0.79 28.34
CA GLY A 188 2.58 0.25 28.17
C GLY A 188 1.15 -0.23 27.93
N PRO A 189 0.20 0.71 27.91
CA PRO A 189 -1.22 0.39 27.74
C PRO A 189 -1.54 -0.04 26.32
N VAL A 190 -2.57 -0.89 26.18
CA VAL A 190 -3.15 -1.26 24.89
C VAL A 190 -4.25 -0.27 24.54
N ALA A 191 -4.04 0.53 23.49
CA ALA A 191 -5.02 1.50 23.03
C ALA A 191 -6.04 0.87 22.06
N ARG A 192 -5.58 -0.06 21.23
CA ARG A 192 -6.34 -0.72 20.16
C ARG A 192 -5.97 -2.19 20.04
N ARG A 193 -6.81 -2.94 19.35
CA ARG A 193 -6.51 -4.32 18.95
C ARG A 193 -6.72 -4.49 17.46
N ALA A 194 -5.79 -5.18 16.81
CA ALA A 194 -5.95 -5.69 15.46
C ALA A 194 -6.40 -7.14 15.53
N VAL A 195 -7.42 -7.51 14.77
CA VAL A 195 -8.06 -8.82 14.82
C VAL A 195 -8.01 -9.46 13.45
N LEU A 196 -7.41 -10.65 13.39
CA LEU A 196 -7.36 -11.50 12.21
C LEU A 196 -8.49 -12.52 12.28
N ILE A 197 -9.39 -12.45 11.31
CA ILE A 197 -10.56 -13.32 11.19
C ILE A 197 -10.42 -14.20 9.95
N GLU A 198 -10.71 -15.49 10.10
CA GLU A 198 -10.99 -16.42 9.02
C GLU A 198 -12.50 -16.48 8.79
N TRP A 199 -12.92 -16.32 7.55
CA TRP A 199 -14.28 -16.47 7.08
C TRP A 199 -14.40 -17.71 6.22
N THR A 200 -15.51 -18.42 6.33
CA THR A 200 -15.86 -19.51 5.42
C THR A 200 -17.20 -19.17 4.79
N ASP A 201 -17.20 -18.83 3.51
CA ASP A 201 -18.42 -18.66 2.73
C ASP A 201 -18.82 -20.01 2.14
N THR A 202 -20.05 -20.43 2.38
CA THR A 202 -20.59 -21.70 1.89
C THR A 202 -21.09 -21.59 0.45
N ASN A 203 -21.19 -20.38 -0.12
CA ASN A 203 -21.71 -20.15 -1.47
C ASN A 203 -21.01 -18.99 -2.19
N ILE A 204 -19.82 -19.21 -2.66
CA ILE A 204 -19.01 -18.20 -3.37
C ILE A 204 -19.57 -17.82 -4.77
N ASN A 205 -20.70 -18.40 -5.20
CA ASN A 205 -21.29 -18.16 -6.53
C ASN A 205 -22.27 -16.97 -6.55
N ASN A 206 -22.35 -16.23 -5.47
CA ASN A 206 -23.22 -15.05 -5.38
C ASN A 206 -22.46 -13.84 -4.78
N ALA A 207 -23.16 -12.77 -4.43
CA ALA A 207 -22.61 -11.57 -3.81
C ALA A 207 -23.11 -11.37 -2.38
N VAL A 208 -23.53 -12.44 -1.71
CA VAL A 208 -24.03 -12.45 -0.32
C VAL A 208 -23.15 -13.39 0.49
N PHE A 209 -22.69 -12.95 1.64
CA PHE A 209 -21.95 -13.83 2.55
C PHE A 209 -22.91 -14.79 3.27
N GLU A 210 -22.62 -16.09 3.15
CA GLU A 210 -23.37 -17.17 3.78
C GLU A 210 -22.41 -18.13 4.48
N GLY A 211 -22.26 -18.03 5.80
CA GLY A 211 -21.32 -18.95 6.45
C GLY A 211 -20.92 -18.54 7.86
N ALA A 212 -19.66 -18.77 8.20
CA ALA A 212 -19.16 -18.60 9.56
C ALA A 212 -17.86 -17.81 9.61
N ALA A 213 -17.57 -17.27 10.79
CA ALA A 213 -16.33 -16.59 11.09
C ALA A 213 -15.61 -17.29 12.24
N ARG A 214 -14.27 -17.26 12.22
CA ARG A 214 -13.40 -17.77 13.28
C ARG A 214 -12.27 -16.79 13.55
N GLU A 215 -12.16 -16.31 14.77
CA GLU A 215 -11.03 -15.45 15.15
C GLU A 215 -9.75 -16.30 15.27
N LEU A 216 -8.68 -15.88 14.59
CA LEU A 216 -7.39 -16.56 14.65
C LEU A 216 -6.46 -15.90 15.66
N LEU A 217 -6.29 -14.58 15.55
CA LEU A 217 -5.30 -13.81 16.29
C LEU A 217 -5.87 -12.45 16.65
N ARG A 218 -5.57 -12.00 17.86
CA ARG A 218 -5.88 -10.67 18.35
C ARG A 218 -4.61 -10.06 18.94
N ALA A 219 -4.07 -9.03 18.33
CA ALA A 219 -2.87 -8.34 18.77
C ALA A 219 -3.22 -6.96 19.34
N GLY A 220 -2.80 -6.70 20.57
CA GLY A 220 -2.90 -5.37 21.18
C GLY A 220 -1.75 -4.46 20.70
N PHE A 221 -2.01 -3.17 20.54
CA PHE A 221 -0.98 -2.19 20.23
C PHE A 221 -1.19 -0.87 20.98
N ASN A 222 -0.09 -0.11 21.14
CA ASN A 222 -0.04 0.98 22.12
C ASN A 222 -0.72 2.27 21.68
N ASP A 223 -0.77 2.54 20.37
CA ASP A 223 -1.29 3.77 19.79
C ASP A 223 -2.47 3.47 18.83
N VAL A 224 -2.82 4.44 18.01
CA VAL A 224 -3.87 4.36 16.98
C VAL A 224 -3.31 4.05 15.60
N ILE A 225 -2.00 3.83 15.47
CA ILE A 225 -1.26 3.63 14.24
C ILE A 225 -0.55 2.28 14.21
N HIS A 226 -0.11 1.86 13.05
CA HIS A 226 0.72 0.68 12.77
C HIS A 226 0.13 -0.64 13.32
N PRO A 227 -1.12 -1.00 12.98
CA PRO A 227 -1.70 -2.29 13.34
C PRO A 227 -1.10 -3.43 12.48
N LEU A 228 -1.72 -4.61 12.50
CA LEU A 228 -1.53 -5.61 11.46
C LEU A 228 -1.84 -4.97 10.10
N GLY A 229 -0.90 -5.05 9.16
CA GLY A 229 -0.95 -4.29 7.91
C GLY A 229 -1.52 -5.04 6.73
N ASP A 230 -0.97 -6.18 6.37
CA ASP A 230 -1.37 -6.96 5.20
C ASP A 230 -1.17 -8.46 5.38
N LEU A 231 -1.73 -9.23 4.44
CA LEU A 231 -1.78 -10.69 4.42
C LEU A 231 -1.42 -11.22 3.04
N VAL A 232 -0.57 -12.26 2.98
CA VAL A 232 -0.29 -12.98 1.72
C VAL A 232 -0.02 -14.47 1.97
N PHE A 233 -0.33 -15.29 0.99
CA PHE A 233 0.13 -16.67 0.87
C PHE A 233 1.23 -16.74 -0.17
N ASN A 234 2.13 -17.73 -0.04
CA ASN A 234 3.10 -18.02 -1.07
C ASN A 234 2.39 -18.50 -2.35
N PRO A 235 2.42 -17.72 -3.45
CA PRO A 235 1.67 -18.06 -4.67
C PRO A 235 2.28 -19.24 -5.44
N ARG A 236 3.47 -19.70 -5.06
CA ARG A 236 4.17 -20.81 -5.70
C ARG A 236 3.97 -22.14 -4.97
N ALA A 237 3.60 -22.08 -3.69
CA ALA A 237 3.44 -23.28 -2.88
C ALA A 237 2.25 -24.10 -3.36
N GLN A 238 2.49 -25.40 -3.56
CA GLN A 238 1.50 -26.37 -4.01
C GLN A 238 1.12 -27.33 -2.88
N PRO A 239 -0.02 -28.03 -3.01
CA PRO A 239 -0.36 -29.09 -2.07
C PRO A 239 0.79 -30.10 -1.86
N GLY A 240 1.21 -30.25 -0.61
CA GLY A 240 2.36 -31.10 -0.22
C GLY A 240 3.62 -30.31 0.11
N ASP A 241 3.75 -29.07 -0.33
CA ASP A 241 4.89 -28.23 0.04
C ASP A 241 4.81 -27.80 1.51
N ALA A 242 5.98 -27.59 2.12
CA ALA A 242 6.07 -27.18 3.52
C ALA A 242 5.44 -25.80 3.77
N ASP A 243 5.42 -24.94 2.77
CA ASP A 243 4.87 -23.58 2.85
C ASP A 243 3.44 -23.45 2.32
N TYR A 244 2.83 -24.53 1.81
CA TYR A 244 1.47 -24.52 1.30
C TYR A 244 0.46 -24.10 2.36
N ARG A 245 -0.35 -23.06 2.07
CA ARG A 245 -1.33 -22.46 2.97
C ARG A 245 -0.72 -21.97 4.29
N ASN A 246 0.55 -21.54 4.29
CA ASN A 246 1.07 -20.70 5.34
C ASN A 246 0.72 -19.26 5.04
N LEU A 247 0.09 -18.59 6.00
CA LEU A 247 -0.28 -17.18 5.92
C LEU A 247 0.85 -16.32 6.50
N TYR A 248 1.35 -15.41 5.68
CA TYR A 248 2.28 -14.37 6.10
C TYR A 248 1.48 -13.12 6.48
N VAL A 249 1.79 -12.57 7.64
CA VAL A 249 1.09 -11.43 8.23
C VAL A 249 2.12 -10.39 8.61
N VAL A 250 2.02 -9.19 8.06
CA VAL A 250 2.84 -8.07 8.53
C VAL A 250 2.18 -7.38 9.72
N SER A 251 2.98 -7.05 10.71
CA SER A 251 2.56 -6.37 11.93
C SER A 251 3.42 -5.13 12.14
N GLY A 252 2.81 -3.97 12.18
CA GLY A 252 3.47 -2.75 12.59
C GLY A 252 3.85 -2.77 14.07
N ASP A 253 4.66 -1.82 14.48
CA ASP A 253 5.13 -1.67 15.87
C ASP A 253 4.06 -1.13 16.83
N GLY A 254 2.88 -0.75 16.29
CA GLY A 254 1.77 -0.16 17.07
C GLY A 254 2.10 1.21 17.65
N GLY A 255 3.05 1.95 17.07
CA GLY A 255 3.58 3.21 17.60
C GLY A 255 4.58 3.04 18.75
N ALA A 256 4.99 1.81 19.05
CA ALA A 256 5.88 1.53 20.18
C ALA A 256 7.31 2.02 19.95
N GLY A 257 7.85 1.83 18.75
CA GLY A 257 9.22 2.22 18.40
C GLY A 257 9.47 3.74 18.44
N GLU A 258 8.42 4.56 18.39
CA GLU A 258 8.50 6.02 18.51
C GLU A 258 8.50 6.51 19.97
N SER A 259 8.35 5.60 20.93
CA SER A 259 8.32 5.94 22.34
C SER A 259 9.72 6.19 22.89
N ASN A 260 9.82 7.11 23.85
CA ASN A 260 11.07 7.36 24.59
C ASN A 260 11.19 6.58 25.92
N ASP A 261 10.58 5.41 25.96
CA ASP A 261 10.66 4.46 27.07
C ASP A 261 10.94 3.03 26.57
N ALA A 262 10.78 2.02 27.41
CA ALA A 262 11.08 0.62 27.08
C ALA A 262 10.32 0.07 25.84
N ARG A 263 9.22 0.71 25.42
CA ARG A 263 8.49 0.34 24.21
C ARG A 263 9.30 0.51 22.94
N HIS A 264 10.26 1.44 22.92
CA HIS A 264 11.18 1.67 21.80
C HIS A 264 11.82 0.38 21.29
N THR A 265 12.10 -0.58 22.17
CA THR A 265 12.76 -1.84 21.80
C THR A 265 11.82 -2.88 21.20
N VAL A 266 10.51 -2.65 21.18
CA VAL A 266 9.49 -3.61 20.75
C VAL A 266 9.75 -4.19 19.34
N PRO A 267 10.15 -3.43 18.32
CA PRO A 267 10.45 -3.98 17.01
C PRO A 267 11.59 -5.00 17.00
N GLN A 268 12.57 -4.84 17.91
CA GLN A 268 13.74 -5.70 18.05
C GLN A 268 13.51 -6.93 18.95
N ARG A 269 12.45 -6.94 19.74
CA ARG A 269 12.16 -8.03 20.69
C ARG A 269 11.46 -9.19 20.01
N LEU A 270 11.76 -10.41 20.47
CA LEU A 270 11.13 -11.64 19.95
C LEU A 270 10.00 -12.18 20.87
N ASP A 271 9.66 -11.48 21.93
CA ASP A 271 8.55 -11.81 22.84
C ASP A 271 7.24 -11.07 22.55
N THR A 272 7.19 -10.36 21.43
CA THR A 272 6.02 -9.62 20.93
C THR A 272 5.79 -9.88 19.45
N LEU A 273 4.54 -9.74 18.99
CA LEU A 273 4.17 -9.85 17.57
C LEU A 273 4.28 -8.51 16.82
N LEU A 274 4.59 -7.41 17.51
CA LEU A 274 4.65 -6.07 16.92
C LEU A 274 6.00 -5.81 16.23
N GLY A 275 5.97 -5.12 15.08
CA GLY A 275 7.16 -4.82 14.26
C GLY A 275 7.73 -6.08 13.58
N LYS A 276 6.88 -6.93 12.99
CA LYS A 276 7.25 -8.28 12.52
C LYS A 276 6.62 -8.62 11.17
N VAL A 277 7.25 -9.59 10.51
CA VAL A 277 6.56 -10.49 9.60
C VAL A 277 6.32 -11.79 10.34
N LEU A 278 5.08 -12.23 10.42
CA LEU A 278 4.65 -13.47 11.07
C LEU A 278 4.35 -14.52 10.00
N ARG A 279 4.57 -15.81 10.32
CA ARG A 279 4.13 -16.92 9.48
C ARG A 279 3.39 -17.95 10.32
N ILE A 280 2.13 -18.20 9.97
CA ILE A 280 1.23 -19.11 10.65
C ILE A 280 0.54 -20.03 9.64
N THR A 281 0.05 -21.18 10.10
CA THR A 281 -0.83 -22.08 9.33
C THR A 281 -2.24 -22.00 9.91
N PRO A 282 -3.19 -21.31 9.26
CA PRO A 282 -4.57 -21.20 9.76
C PRO A 282 -5.27 -22.55 9.90
N ASP A 283 -5.07 -23.45 8.95
CA ASP A 283 -5.68 -24.78 8.93
C ASP A 283 -5.07 -25.70 10.01
N LEU A 284 -5.89 -26.06 11.00
CA LEU A 284 -5.48 -26.89 12.13
C LEU A 284 -5.20 -28.36 11.75
N ALA A 285 -5.70 -28.81 10.60
CA ALA A 285 -5.50 -30.18 10.13
C ALA A 285 -4.21 -30.35 9.31
N LEU A 286 -3.64 -29.26 8.80
CA LEU A 286 -2.41 -29.32 8.01
C LEU A 286 -1.17 -29.52 8.89
N ARG A 287 -0.26 -30.39 8.41
CA ARG A 287 1.10 -30.57 8.96
C ARG A 287 1.15 -30.78 10.48
N THR A 288 0.22 -31.58 11.03
CA THR A 288 0.10 -31.81 12.48
C THR A 288 1.36 -32.40 13.10
N ASN A 289 2.19 -33.09 12.30
CA ASN A 289 3.47 -33.70 12.69
C ASN A 289 4.69 -32.76 12.54
N THR A 290 4.57 -31.63 11.78
CA THR A 290 5.66 -30.69 11.52
C THR A 290 5.37 -29.27 12.03
N SER A 291 4.32 -29.11 12.81
CA SER A 291 3.91 -27.84 13.42
C SER A 291 3.36 -28.07 14.82
N THR A 292 3.27 -27.00 15.60
CA THR A 292 2.63 -27.01 16.92
C THR A 292 1.40 -26.12 16.91
N SER A 293 0.41 -26.40 17.76
CA SER A 293 -0.70 -25.49 17.98
C SER A 293 -0.19 -24.19 18.59
N SER A 294 -0.78 -23.07 18.18
CA SER A 294 -0.59 -21.77 18.83
C SER A 294 -1.05 -21.80 20.29
N ALA A 295 -0.62 -20.81 21.08
CA ALA A 295 -1.00 -20.71 22.50
C ALA A 295 -2.52 -20.63 22.71
N ASN A 296 -3.25 -20.06 21.76
CA ASN A 296 -4.73 -19.97 21.80
C ASN A 296 -5.44 -21.13 21.09
N GLY A 297 -4.70 -22.10 20.52
CA GLY A 297 -5.25 -23.26 19.82
C GLY A 297 -5.95 -22.98 18.49
N ARG A 298 -5.78 -21.78 17.90
CA ARG A 298 -6.56 -21.32 16.77
C ARG A 298 -5.88 -21.45 15.40
N TYR A 299 -4.60 -21.61 15.40
CA TYR A 299 -3.76 -21.84 14.22
C TYR A 299 -2.58 -22.72 14.62
N ARG A 300 -1.82 -23.13 13.66
CA ARG A 300 -0.59 -23.89 13.87
C ARG A 300 0.62 -23.02 13.51
N ILE A 301 1.76 -23.35 14.09
CA ILE A 301 3.02 -22.67 13.86
C ILE A 301 3.98 -23.71 13.29
N PRO A 302 4.61 -23.49 12.12
CA PRO A 302 5.65 -24.36 11.57
C PRO A 302 6.84 -24.43 12.54
N THR A 303 7.06 -25.58 13.21
CA THR A 303 8.10 -25.70 14.25
C THR A 303 9.10 -26.81 13.96
N ASN A 304 8.76 -27.75 13.08
CA ASN A 304 9.59 -28.89 12.71
C ASN A 304 9.53 -29.11 11.20
N GLY A 305 10.21 -30.17 10.70
CA GLY A 305 10.18 -30.54 9.28
C GLY A 305 11.15 -29.70 8.42
N PRO A 306 10.93 -29.66 7.11
CA PRO A 306 11.90 -29.09 6.17
C PRO A 306 11.98 -27.55 6.22
N ASP A 307 10.91 -26.87 6.67
CA ASP A 307 10.87 -25.40 6.71
C ASP A 307 10.17 -24.85 7.97
N PRO A 308 10.77 -25.00 9.18
CA PRO A 308 10.23 -24.42 10.40
C PRO A 308 10.41 -22.89 10.41
N ASN A 309 9.66 -22.18 11.27
CA ASN A 309 9.93 -20.77 11.55
C ASN A 309 11.34 -20.61 12.16
N PRO A 310 12.02 -19.46 11.93
CA PRO A 310 13.47 -19.36 12.19
C PRO A 310 13.87 -19.44 13.66
N PHE A 311 13.00 -18.99 14.57
CA PHE A 311 13.36 -18.83 15.98
C PHE A 311 12.82 -19.92 16.92
N VAL A 312 12.16 -20.93 16.38
CA VAL A 312 11.42 -21.93 17.19
C VAL A 312 12.27 -22.74 18.16
N THR A 313 13.58 -22.84 17.91
CA THR A 313 14.53 -23.57 18.75
C THR A 313 15.22 -22.70 19.81
N LEU A 314 15.00 -21.38 19.77
CA LEU A 314 15.56 -20.49 20.78
C LEU A 314 14.79 -20.66 22.09
N GLY A 315 15.50 -20.99 23.16
CA GLY A 315 14.91 -21.19 24.50
C GLY A 315 14.61 -19.89 25.26
N LEU A 316 14.13 -18.87 24.57
CA LEU A 316 13.88 -17.56 25.16
C LEU A 316 12.51 -17.53 25.86
N PRO A 317 12.42 -16.98 27.08
CA PRO A 317 11.16 -16.76 27.74
C PRO A 317 10.23 -15.85 26.92
N GLY A 318 8.97 -16.24 26.75
CA GLY A 318 7.98 -15.43 26.04
C GLY A 318 8.11 -15.40 24.53
N LEU A 319 9.07 -16.12 23.95
CA LEU A 319 9.31 -16.18 22.51
C LEU A 319 8.04 -16.42 21.70
N LYS A 320 7.78 -15.56 20.72
CA LYS A 320 6.70 -15.74 19.73
C LYS A 320 7.24 -16.55 18.55
N LYS A 321 6.83 -17.80 18.48
CA LYS A 321 7.28 -18.76 17.45
C LYS A 321 6.67 -18.46 16.07
N GLU A 322 5.70 -17.58 16.01
CA GLU A 322 5.07 -17.06 14.80
C GLU A 322 6.02 -16.18 13.97
N ILE A 323 7.06 -15.62 14.59
CA ILE A 323 7.96 -14.65 13.96
C ILE A 323 8.74 -15.29 12.81
N TYR A 324 8.63 -14.69 11.62
CA TYR A 324 9.39 -15.05 10.42
C TYR A 324 10.55 -14.08 10.17
N ALA A 325 10.32 -12.77 10.36
CA ALA A 325 11.30 -11.69 10.31
C ALA A 325 10.89 -10.56 11.28
N TYR A 326 11.82 -9.68 11.65
CA TYR A 326 11.58 -8.66 12.66
C TYR A 326 12.36 -7.36 12.42
N GLY A 327 12.10 -6.33 13.23
CA GLY A 327 12.77 -5.05 13.12
C GLY A 327 12.12 -4.10 12.12
N PHE A 328 10.79 -4.06 12.08
CA PHE A 328 9.99 -3.17 11.23
C PHE A 328 9.28 -2.11 12.06
N ARG A 329 9.07 -0.94 11.46
CA ARG A 329 8.20 0.10 12.02
C ARG A 329 6.75 -0.12 11.62
N ASN A 330 6.45 0.11 10.36
CA ASN A 330 5.12 -0.05 9.80
C ASN A 330 5.20 -0.73 8.43
N PRO A 331 5.45 -2.05 8.41
CA PRO A 331 5.49 -2.86 7.19
C PRO A 331 4.09 -2.91 6.60
N HIS A 332 3.71 -1.80 5.98
CA HIS A 332 2.33 -1.45 5.66
C HIS A 332 1.70 -2.40 4.67
N ARG A 333 2.49 -2.84 3.67
CA ARG A 333 2.05 -3.76 2.62
C ARG A 333 3.14 -4.75 2.27
N LEU A 334 2.69 -5.89 1.81
CA LEU A 334 3.56 -6.93 1.27
C LEU A 334 3.02 -7.45 -0.06
N SER A 335 3.94 -7.85 -0.93
CA SER A 335 3.62 -8.46 -2.19
C SER A 335 4.58 -9.60 -2.50
N TRP A 336 4.08 -10.63 -3.15
CA TRP A 336 4.90 -11.77 -3.56
C TRP A 336 4.86 -11.91 -5.07
N ASP A 337 6.00 -11.72 -5.73
CA ASP A 337 6.11 -11.96 -7.16
C ASP A 337 6.36 -13.44 -7.45
N ALA A 338 5.36 -14.14 -7.97
CA ALA A 338 5.45 -15.57 -8.24
C ALA A 338 6.55 -15.94 -9.26
N ALA A 339 6.93 -15.02 -10.15
CA ALA A 339 7.92 -15.31 -11.19
C ALA A 339 9.36 -15.31 -10.65
N SER A 340 9.70 -14.37 -9.78
CA SER A 340 11.04 -14.26 -9.16
C SER A 340 11.14 -14.91 -7.79
N ASP A 341 10.02 -15.28 -7.17
CA ASP A 341 9.91 -15.71 -5.77
C ASP A 341 10.27 -14.64 -4.74
N ALA A 342 10.22 -13.39 -5.15
CA ALA A 342 10.53 -12.27 -4.26
C ALA A 342 9.32 -11.92 -3.39
N LEU A 343 9.47 -12.02 -2.07
CA LEU A 343 8.57 -11.45 -1.09
C LEU A 343 9.09 -10.06 -0.72
N VAL A 344 8.32 -9.04 -1.06
CA VAL A 344 8.67 -7.62 -0.86
C VAL A 344 7.78 -7.03 0.22
N VAL A 345 8.38 -6.24 1.11
CA VAL A 345 7.67 -5.45 2.13
C VAL A 345 8.08 -3.99 1.99
N ASP A 346 7.06 -3.12 1.91
CA ASP A 346 7.23 -1.67 1.99
C ASP A 346 7.05 -1.25 3.45
N ASP A 347 8.13 -0.73 4.06
CA ASP A 347 8.14 -0.29 5.47
C ASP A 347 8.20 1.24 5.57
N ILE A 348 7.17 1.81 6.20
CA ILE A 348 7.06 3.25 6.38
C ILE A 348 7.98 3.69 7.52
N GLY A 349 8.93 4.55 7.21
CA GLY A 349 9.89 5.09 8.14
C GLY A 349 9.34 6.13 9.13
N LEU A 350 10.14 6.49 10.12
CA LEU A 350 9.77 7.46 11.15
C LEU A 350 9.89 8.91 10.65
N GLY A 351 11.01 9.24 10.02
CA GLY A 351 11.24 10.64 9.68
C GLY A 351 12.37 10.91 8.70
N SER A 352 12.99 9.90 8.14
CA SER A 352 14.16 10.09 7.27
C SER A 352 14.12 9.25 6.00
N TRP A 353 13.82 7.96 6.11
CA TRP A 353 13.88 7.02 5.00
C TRP A 353 12.63 6.15 4.90
N GLU A 354 12.13 6.01 3.70
CA GLU A 354 11.16 4.99 3.31
C GLU A 354 11.88 3.81 2.70
N GLU A 355 11.43 2.57 2.97
CA GLU A 355 12.17 1.36 2.65
C GLU A 355 11.37 0.37 1.80
N VAL A 356 12.03 -0.20 0.77
CA VAL A 356 11.60 -1.39 0.05
C VAL A 356 12.52 -2.54 0.48
N ASN A 357 11.96 -3.57 1.08
CA ASN A 357 12.70 -4.68 1.67
C ASN A 357 12.38 -6.01 0.99
N LEU A 358 13.40 -6.79 0.64
CA LEU A 358 13.25 -8.22 0.32
C LEU A 358 13.28 -9.03 1.60
N ILE A 359 12.30 -9.92 1.79
CA ILE A 359 12.11 -10.59 3.07
C ILE A 359 12.84 -11.93 3.11
N HIS A 360 13.75 -12.04 4.08
CA HIS A 360 14.50 -13.23 4.41
C HIS A 360 14.01 -13.86 5.71
N LYS A 361 13.96 -15.17 5.73
CA LYS A 361 13.66 -15.95 6.92
C LYS A 361 14.68 -15.68 8.03
N GLY A 362 14.21 -15.16 9.17
CA GLY A 362 15.06 -14.82 10.31
C GLY A 362 15.73 -13.43 10.19
N GLY A 363 15.45 -12.68 9.14
CA GLY A 363 16.06 -11.35 8.92
C GLY A 363 15.67 -10.34 9.99
N ASN A 364 16.64 -9.46 10.34
CA ASN A 364 16.45 -8.29 11.17
C ASN A 364 16.56 -7.03 10.30
N TYR A 365 15.47 -6.26 10.20
CA TYR A 365 15.37 -5.08 9.34
C TYR A 365 15.71 -3.76 10.05
N GLY A 366 16.14 -3.85 11.31
CA GLY A 366 16.89 -2.81 11.99
C GLY A 366 16.07 -1.79 12.79
N TYR A 367 14.82 -1.57 12.51
CA TYR A 367 14.02 -0.62 13.28
C TYR A 367 13.82 -1.17 14.74
N ALA A 368 13.94 -0.40 15.81
CA ALA A 368 14.07 1.06 15.89
C ALA A 368 15.53 1.55 16.13
N GLU A 369 16.53 0.75 15.79
CA GLU A 369 17.94 1.14 15.91
C GLU A 369 18.48 1.76 14.60
N ARG A 370 17.79 1.50 13.49
CA ARG A 370 18.17 1.89 12.15
C ARG A 370 16.95 2.32 11.32
N GLU A 371 17.18 3.25 10.39
CA GLU A 371 16.27 3.61 9.32
C GLU A 371 17.08 3.80 8.03
N GLY A 372 16.71 3.12 6.95
CA GLY A 372 17.57 3.02 5.78
C GLY A 372 18.90 2.33 6.08
N GLY A 373 20.00 2.90 5.66
CA GLY A 373 21.37 2.48 6.01
C GLY A 373 21.95 3.23 7.19
N GLU A 374 21.17 4.02 7.94
CA GLU A 374 21.63 4.97 8.93
C GLU A 374 21.15 4.64 10.34
N GLN A 375 21.92 5.10 11.34
CA GLN A 375 21.54 4.99 12.74
C GLN A 375 20.32 5.89 13.02
N LEU A 376 19.32 5.34 13.71
CA LEU A 376 18.13 6.06 14.13
C LEU A 376 18.28 6.57 15.57
N PHE A 377 17.79 7.78 15.81
CA PHE A 377 17.68 8.37 17.12
C PHE A 377 16.22 8.74 17.38
N VAL A 378 15.68 8.28 18.50
CA VAL A 378 14.35 8.66 18.94
C VAL A 378 14.47 9.68 20.06
N GLY A 379 13.77 10.78 19.92
CA GLY A 379 13.88 11.93 20.81
C GLY A 379 13.75 11.56 22.29
N GLY A 380 14.66 12.11 23.10
CA GLY A 380 14.66 11.93 24.55
C GLY A 380 15.33 10.65 25.08
N ILE A 381 15.57 9.64 24.26
CA ILE A 381 16.27 8.41 24.69
C ILE A 381 17.78 8.59 24.58
N ASN A 382 18.25 9.03 23.42
CA ASN A 382 19.68 9.12 23.16
C ASN A 382 20.26 10.52 23.40
N ASP A 383 19.67 11.56 22.82
CA ASP A 383 20.17 12.93 22.94
C ASP A 383 19.11 14.00 22.60
N GLY A 384 17.83 13.63 22.61
CA GLY A 384 16.73 14.52 22.24
C GLY A 384 16.54 14.71 20.73
N LYS A 385 17.28 13.97 19.88
CA LYS A 385 17.09 13.97 18.43
C LYS A 385 16.01 12.96 18.03
N THR A 386 15.32 13.23 16.94
CA THR A 386 14.34 12.33 16.35
C THR A 386 14.66 12.17 14.86
N GLY A 387 14.59 10.94 14.38
CA GLY A 387 14.96 10.58 13.02
C GLY A 387 16.41 10.23 12.85
N SER A 388 16.82 9.78 11.66
CA SER A 388 18.20 9.46 11.37
C SER A 388 19.05 10.73 11.31
N GLN A 389 20.31 10.65 11.76
CA GLN A 389 21.26 11.72 11.53
C GLN A 389 21.71 11.72 10.08
N ALA A 390 21.30 12.72 9.34
CA ALA A 390 21.68 12.88 7.94
C ALA A 390 23.21 12.82 7.77
N GLY A 391 23.68 11.88 6.95
CA GLY A 391 25.08 11.70 6.64
C GLY A 391 25.91 11.02 7.75
N VAL A 392 25.30 10.61 8.87
CA VAL A 392 25.98 9.76 9.85
C VAL A 392 25.72 8.31 9.50
N PRO A 393 26.69 7.59 8.92
CA PRO A 393 26.51 6.19 8.63
C PRO A 393 26.32 5.41 9.92
N PHE A 394 25.59 4.33 9.84
CA PHE A 394 25.52 3.34 10.90
C PHE A 394 26.96 2.97 11.30
N PRO A 395 27.34 3.01 12.60
CA PRO A 395 28.73 2.80 13.00
C PRO A 395 29.26 1.48 12.46
N THR A 396 30.51 1.47 11.94
CA THR A 396 31.11 0.30 11.30
C THR A 396 31.28 -0.92 12.20
N ASN A 397 31.30 -0.71 13.53
CA ASN A 397 31.24 -1.79 14.51
C ASN A 397 29.82 -2.20 14.89
N ALA A 398 28.81 -1.66 14.22
CA ALA A 398 27.39 -1.83 14.49
C ALA A 398 26.61 -2.30 13.25
N ASP A 399 27.29 -2.94 12.30
CA ASP A 399 26.63 -3.79 11.30
C ASP A 399 25.93 -4.99 11.96
N PHE A 400 26.10 -5.10 13.27
CA PHE A 400 25.43 -6.07 14.12
C PHE A 400 24.59 -5.33 15.16
N LEU A 401 23.28 -5.61 15.16
CA LEU A 401 22.35 -5.06 16.14
C LEU A 401 22.30 -5.93 17.39
N THR A 402 22.29 -5.29 18.56
CA THR A 402 22.02 -6.00 19.81
C THR A 402 20.52 -6.22 19.91
N VAL A 403 20.10 -7.46 19.83
CA VAL A 403 18.68 -7.82 19.94
C VAL A 403 18.31 -7.98 21.40
N THR A 404 17.38 -7.14 21.88
CA THR A 404 16.89 -7.20 23.26
C THR A 404 16.27 -8.58 23.54
N GLY A 405 16.74 -9.23 24.62
CA GLY A 405 16.31 -10.58 25.00
C GLY A 405 17.10 -11.72 24.35
N LEU A 406 18.00 -11.45 23.39
CA LEU A 406 18.84 -12.48 22.76
C LEU A 406 20.28 -12.48 23.21
N LEU A 407 20.77 -11.48 23.90
CA LEU A 407 22.17 -11.37 24.36
C LEU A 407 23.22 -11.58 23.24
N SER A 408 22.80 -11.48 21.97
CA SER A 408 23.65 -11.66 20.79
C SER A 408 23.45 -10.52 19.80
N THR A 409 24.47 -10.24 19.03
CA THR A 409 24.39 -9.31 17.91
C THR A 409 24.04 -10.08 16.64
N VAL A 410 23.26 -9.47 15.75
CA VAL A 410 22.87 -10.06 14.46
C VAL A 410 23.13 -9.05 13.35
N ALA A 411 23.58 -9.55 12.20
CA ALA A 411 23.75 -8.72 11.02
C ALA A 411 22.36 -8.23 10.56
N PRO A 412 22.21 -6.93 10.30
CA PRO A 412 20.94 -6.40 9.75
C PRO A 412 20.77 -6.81 8.29
N VAL A 413 19.52 -6.96 7.85
CA VAL A 413 19.15 -6.97 6.44
C VAL A 413 18.88 -5.52 6.04
N TYR A 414 19.55 -5.06 4.98
CA TYR A 414 19.38 -3.70 4.50
C TYR A 414 18.30 -3.62 3.41
N PRO A 415 17.57 -2.49 3.31
CA PRO A 415 16.60 -2.31 2.25
C PRO A 415 17.28 -2.30 0.87
N VAL A 416 16.63 -2.92 -0.09
CA VAL A 416 17.13 -2.96 -1.48
C VAL A 416 16.86 -1.68 -2.24
N SER A 417 15.98 -0.81 -1.72
CA SER A 417 15.76 0.54 -2.24
C SER A 417 15.22 1.44 -1.14
N THR A 418 15.63 2.71 -1.15
CA THR A 418 15.20 3.70 -0.16
C THR A 418 15.04 5.07 -0.79
N TYR A 419 14.11 5.87 -0.27
CA TYR A 419 14.05 7.29 -0.56
C TYR A 419 13.87 8.11 0.71
N SER A 420 14.43 9.32 0.71
CA SER A 420 14.37 10.19 1.86
C SER A 420 13.04 10.94 1.95
N HIS A 421 12.69 11.39 3.15
CA HIS A 421 11.51 12.25 3.38
C HIS A 421 11.56 13.60 2.64
N ARG A 422 12.63 13.87 1.90
CA ARG A 422 12.68 14.97 0.93
C ARG A 422 11.84 14.67 -0.32
N ASP A 423 11.72 13.39 -0.71
CA ASP A 423 11.01 12.94 -1.91
C ASP A 423 9.61 12.41 -1.63
N GLY A 424 9.30 12.07 -0.40
CA GLY A 424 8.00 11.57 0.03
C GLY A 424 7.95 11.45 1.54
N ASP A 425 6.86 10.95 2.10
CA ASP A 425 6.59 10.99 3.53
C ASP A 425 6.08 9.65 4.07
N ALA A 426 5.65 8.78 3.19
CA ALA A 426 5.20 7.43 3.53
C ALA A 426 5.07 6.56 2.28
N ILE A 427 5.86 5.49 2.22
CA ILE A 427 5.76 4.52 1.12
C ILE A 427 4.41 3.82 1.12
N THR A 428 3.86 3.55 -0.07
CA THR A 428 2.64 2.77 -0.23
C THR A 428 2.95 1.31 -0.60
N SER A 429 1.92 0.57 -1.01
CA SER A 429 2.09 -0.77 -1.60
C SER A 429 2.83 -0.72 -2.92
N GLY A 430 3.60 -1.76 -3.22
CA GLY A 430 4.24 -1.96 -4.50
C GLY A 430 4.02 -3.35 -5.06
N PHE A 431 4.21 -3.49 -6.38
CA PHE A 431 4.06 -4.76 -7.10
C PHE A 431 5.02 -4.84 -8.26
N VAL A 432 5.58 -6.02 -8.51
CA VAL A 432 6.25 -6.29 -9.77
C VAL A 432 5.21 -6.34 -10.89
N TYR A 433 5.30 -5.42 -11.83
CA TYR A 433 4.34 -5.36 -12.93
C TYR A 433 4.53 -6.54 -13.90
N ARG A 434 3.46 -7.31 -14.10
CA ARG A 434 3.42 -8.48 -14.98
C ARG A 434 2.33 -8.40 -16.05
N GLY A 435 1.55 -7.32 -16.04
CA GLY A 435 0.48 -7.08 -17.00
C GLY A 435 0.93 -6.86 -18.42
N SER A 436 -0.01 -6.68 -19.34
CA SER A 436 0.22 -6.50 -20.76
C SER A 436 0.01 -5.07 -21.25
N LEU A 437 -0.72 -4.25 -20.49
CA LEU A 437 -1.10 -2.90 -20.91
C LEU A 437 0.08 -1.92 -20.94
N MET A 438 1.12 -2.15 -20.14
CA MET A 438 2.30 -1.28 -20.05
C MET A 438 3.59 -2.08 -20.29
N PRO A 439 3.89 -2.51 -21.53
CA PRO A 439 5.00 -3.42 -21.81
C PRO A 439 6.37 -2.91 -21.35
N ALA A 440 6.60 -1.58 -21.37
CA ALA A 440 7.85 -0.95 -20.94
C ALA A 440 8.11 -1.09 -19.43
N LEU A 441 7.08 -1.41 -18.64
CA LEU A 441 7.18 -1.56 -17.18
C LEU A 441 7.22 -3.03 -16.74
N ARG A 442 7.13 -3.99 -17.65
CA ARG A 442 7.19 -5.42 -17.26
C ARG A 442 8.51 -5.75 -16.57
N GLY A 443 8.42 -6.40 -15.42
CA GLY A 443 9.58 -6.73 -14.60
C GLY A 443 10.10 -5.59 -13.74
N LYS A 444 9.40 -4.46 -13.67
CA LYS A 444 9.71 -3.37 -12.76
C LYS A 444 8.82 -3.46 -11.53
N TYR A 445 9.38 -3.17 -10.36
CA TYR A 445 8.65 -2.98 -9.13
C TYR A 445 8.09 -1.56 -9.09
N ILE A 446 6.77 -1.43 -9.07
CA ILE A 446 6.07 -0.15 -9.12
C ILE A 446 5.43 0.09 -7.76
N PHE A 447 5.74 1.20 -7.14
CA PHE A 447 5.26 1.62 -5.82
C PHE A 447 5.00 3.13 -5.82
N GLY A 448 4.64 3.73 -4.71
CA GLY A 448 4.40 5.16 -4.65
C GLY A 448 4.55 5.72 -3.25
N ASP A 449 4.26 7.01 -3.13
CA ASP A 449 4.20 7.71 -1.85
C ASP A 449 2.76 8.08 -1.49
N ILE A 450 2.36 7.67 -0.28
CA ILE A 450 0.99 7.85 0.23
C ILE A 450 0.60 9.31 0.28
N THR A 451 1.50 10.15 0.76
CA THR A 451 1.22 11.54 1.09
C THR A 451 1.22 12.43 -0.13
N THR A 452 2.25 12.32 -0.95
CA THR A 452 2.44 13.15 -2.14
C THR A 452 1.69 12.66 -3.37
N GLY A 453 1.40 11.36 -3.44
CA GLY A 453 0.80 10.73 -4.61
C GLY A 453 1.79 10.45 -5.74
N ARG A 454 3.10 10.63 -5.53
CA ARG A 454 4.13 10.28 -6.51
C ARG A 454 4.16 8.78 -6.75
N ILE A 455 4.41 8.36 -7.99
CA ILE A 455 4.49 6.96 -8.37
C ILE A 455 5.90 6.68 -8.86
N PHE A 456 6.54 5.74 -8.22
CA PHE A 456 7.92 5.35 -8.43
C PHE A 456 8.05 3.96 -9.04
N TYR A 457 9.23 3.65 -9.57
CA TYR A 457 9.60 2.30 -9.95
C TYR A 457 11.10 2.05 -9.81
N CYS A 458 11.43 0.78 -9.58
CA CYS A 458 12.77 0.22 -9.67
C CYS A 458 12.79 -0.95 -10.66
N ASP A 459 13.93 -1.23 -11.27
CA ASP A 459 14.12 -2.50 -11.95
C ASP A 459 14.25 -3.63 -10.92
N LEU A 460 13.45 -4.69 -11.06
CA LEU A 460 13.53 -5.85 -10.15
C LEU A 460 14.92 -6.48 -10.13
N ALA A 461 15.61 -6.50 -11.30
CA ALA A 461 16.97 -7.01 -11.37
C ALA A 461 17.97 -6.16 -10.55
N GLU A 462 17.80 -4.82 -10.53
CA GLU A 462 18.58 -3.95 -9.65
C GLU A 462 18.28 -4.22 -8.18
N MET A 463 17.01 -4.45 -7.81
CA MET A 463 16.60 -4.78 -6.44
C MET A 463 17.21 -6.10 -5.97
N LEU A 464 17.12 -7.15 -6.81
CA LEU A 464 17.72 -8.45 -6.50
C LEU A 464 19.24 -8.40 -6.39
N ALA A 465 19.90 -7.54 -7.16
CA ALA A 465 21.34 -7.33 -7.10
C ALA A 465 21.76 -6.49 -5.86
N ALA A 466 20.88 -5.63 -5.37
CA ALA A 466 21.13 -4.82 -4.18
C ALA A 466 20.95 -5.60 -2.87
N ASP A 467 20.43 -6.81 -2.93
CA ASP A 467 20.30 -7.73 -1.80
C ASP A 467 21.65 -8.44 -1.52
N ASP A 468 22.69 -7.66 -1.35
CA ASP A 468 24.09 -8.09 -1.20
C ASP A 468 24.65 -7.93 0.22
N GLY A 469 23.82 -7.47 1.16
CA GLY A 469 24.21 -7.18 2.54
C GLY A 469 24.98 -5.88 2.72
N ASN A 470 25.17 -5.09 1.66
CA ASN A 470 25.85 -3.80 1.72
C ASN A 470 24.86 -2.65 1.83
N ARG A 471 24.87 -1.92 2.93
CA ARG A 471 23.99 -0.79 3.22
C ARG A 471 24.03 0.35 2.19
N LEU A 472 25.05 0.42 1.34
CA LEU A 472 25.23 1.45 0.33
C LEU A 472 24.75 1.03 -1.05
N THR A 473 24.43 -0.25 -1.24
CA THR A 473 23.94 -0.77 -2.51
C THR A 473 22.41 -0.73 -2.52
N THR A 474 21.83 0.11 -3.37
CA THR A 474 20.38 0.24 -3.52
C THR A 474 20.00 0.32 -4.99
N ALA A 475 18.84 -0.24 -5.34
CA ALA A 475 18.26 -0.09 -6.67
C ALA A 475 17.87 1.37 -6.93
N THR A 476 18.04 1.82 -8.16
CA THR A 476 17.72 3.20 -8.54
C THR A 476 16.22 3.41 -8.63
N ILE A 477 15.72 4.37 -7.87
CA ILE A 477 14.33 4.82 -7.95
C ILE A 477 14.17 5.83 -9.07
N ARG A 478 13.12 5.65 -9.87
CA ARG A 478 12.71 6.56 -10.95
C ARG A 478 11.24 6.91 -10.77
N GLU A 479 10.81 8.11 -11.18
CA GLU A 479 9.42 8.53 -11.07
C GLU A 479 8.71 8.44 -12.42
N LEU A 480 7.49 7.89 -12.41
CA LEU A 480 6.62 7.83 -13.58
C LEU A 480 5.99 9.20 -13.88
N GLN A 481 5.96 9.56 -15.16
CA GLN A 481 5.16 10.67 -15.65
C GLN A 481 3.69 10.21 -15.80
N ILE A 482 2.79 10.83 -15.06
CA ILE A 482 1.35 10.52 -15.15
C ILE A 482 0.68 11.37 -16.23
N VAL A 483 -0.09 10.72 -17.09
CA VAL A 483 -0.97 11.35 -18.08
C VAL A 483 -2.42 11.07 -17.69
N PHE A 484 -3.21 12.13 -17.55
CA PHE A 484 -4.63 12.04 -17.26
C PHE A 484 -5.42 12.87 -18.27
N ASN A 485 -6.40 12.24 -18.92
CA ASN A 485 -7.16 12.89 -20.01
C ASN A 485 -6.27 13.50 -21.12
N GLY A 486 -5.15 12.83 -21.45
CA GLY A 486 -4.23 13.27 -22.48
C GLY A 486 -3.24 14.37 -22.04
N VAL A 487 -3.27 14.80 -20.79
CA VAL A 487 -2.40 15.88 -20.27
C VAL A 487 -1.52 15.32 -19.16
N LYS A 488 -0.25 15.73 -19.12
CA LYS A 488 0.65 15.44 -18.00
C LYS A 488 0.15 16.14 -16.75
N ARG A 489 -0.04 15.38 -15.67
CA ARG A 489 -0.54 15.89 -14.40
C ARG A 489 0.11 15.17 -13.22
N ARG A 490 0.16 15.83 -12.06
CA ARG A 490 0.46 15.15 -10.79
C ARG A 490 -0.75 14.38 -10.32
N VAL A 491 -0.54 13.23 -9.70
CA VAL A 491 -1.63 12.45 -9.08
C VAL A 491 -2.35 13.30 -8.04
N PHE A 492 -1.60 14.05 -7.21
CA PHE A 492 -2.18 14.93 -6.18
C PHE A 492 -3.24 15.89 -6.76
N ASP A 493 -2.96 16.53 -7.90
CA ASP A 493 -3.90 17.45 -8.53
C ASP A 493 -5.15 16.76 -9.09
N ILE A 494 -4.96 15.55 -9.66
CA ILE A 494 -6.07 14.72 -10.15
C ILE A 494 -7.03 14.36 -9.00
N LEU A 495 -6.46 13.99 -7.85
CA LEU A 495 -7.23 13.64 -6.67
C LEU A 495 -7.92 14.86 -6.05
N SER A 496 -7.22 15.98 -5.99
CA SER A 496 -7.76 17.24 -5.46
C SER A 496 -8.96 17.72 -6.27
N ASP A 497 -8.86 17.72 -7.59
CA ASP A 497 -9.98 18.09 -8.46
C ASP A 497 -11.20 17.18 -8.21
N LYS A 498 -10.98 15.87 -8.11
CA LYS A 498 -12.06 14.91 -7.90
C LYS A 498 -12.68 15.03 -6.51
N TYR A 499 -11.85 15.24 -5.48
CA TYR A 499 -12.31 15.48 -4.13
C TYR A 499 -13.22 16.72 -4.06
N HIS A 500 -12.78 17.84 -4.63
CA HIS A 500 -13.58 19.08 -4.66
C HIS A 500 -14.86 18.91 -5.49
N GLN A 501 -14.78 18.24 -6.63
CA GLN A 501 -15.98 17.91 -7.43
C GLN A 501 -17.02 17.13 -6.61
N LYS A 502 -16.62 16.10 -5.88
CA LYS A 502 -17.52 15.28 -5.06
C LYS A 502 -18.11 16.04 -3.88
N ASN A 503 -17.40 17.03 -3.36
CA ASN A 503 -17.86 17.85 -2.23
C ASN A 503 -18.61 19.13 -2.67
N GLY A 504 -18.90 19.30 -3.95
CA GLY A 504 -19.64 20.46 -4.47
C GLY A 504 -18.86 21.77 -4.45
N ASN A 505 -17.54 21.71 -4.25
CA ASN A 505 -16.65 22.88 -4.25
C ASN A 505 -15.91 22.97 -5.58
N SER A 506 -15.96 24.11 -6.23
CA SER A 506 -15.19 24.40 -7.42
C SER A 506 -13.92 25.14 -7.03
N GLY A 507 -12.81 24.44 -6.94
CA GLY A 507 -11.49 25.05 -6.81
C GLY A 507 -10.87 24.93 -5.41
N GLY A 508 -9.59 24.63 -5.42
CA GLY A 508 -8.72 24.48 -4.25
C GLY A 508 -7.70 23.38 -4.48
N SER A 509 -6.50 23.57 -3.96
CA SER A 509 -5.43 22.55 -4.02
C SER A 509 -5.33 21.69 -2.77
N ALA A 510 -6.31 21.80 -1.84
CA ALA A 510 -6.29 21.06 -0.59
C ALA A 510 -6.96 19.70 -0.72
N LEU A 511 -6.32 18.68 -0.17
CA LEU A 511 -6.87 17.35 0.07
C LEU A 511 -7.13 17.17 1.58
N PRO A 512 -7.90 16.15 1.96
CA PRO A 512 -8.08 15.82 3.37
C PRO A 512 -6.76 15.49 4.09
N GLY A 513 -6.73 15.69 5.41
CA GLY A 513 -5.57 15.40 6.25
C GLY A 513 -4.84 16.64 6.78
N GLY A 514 -5.38 17.84 6.49
CA GLY A 514 -4.81 19.10 6.96
C GLY A 514 -3.51 19.48 6.24
N CYS A 515 -2.94 20.63 6.60
CA CYS A 515 -1.71 21.13 6.03
C CYS A 515 -0.49 20.79 6.90
N GLY A 516 -0.33 19.53 7.28
CA GLY A 516 0.86 18.99 7.98
C GLY A 516 1.66 18.03 7.07
N GLY A 517 2.93 17.86 7.32
CA GLY A 517 3.80 16.98 6.54
C GLY A 517 4.39 17.62 5.27
N LEU A 518 5.07 16.81 4.47
CA LEU A 518 5.75 17.25 3.24
C LEU A 518 4.81 17.79 2.17
N ALA A 519 3.60 17.27 2.11
CA ALA A 519 2.58 17.78 1.20
C ALA A 519 2.28 19.28 1.40
N THR A 520 2.76 19.87 2.47
CA THR A 520 2.50 21.27 2.83
C THR A 520 3.71 22.19 2.75
N GLY A 521 4.90 21.67 2.66
CA GLY A 521 6.11 22.48 2.77
C GLY A 521 7.20 22.16 1.77
N GLY A 522 7.05 21.09 1.00
CA GLY A 522 8.00 20.69 -0.02
C GLY A 522 7.58 21.14 -1.41
N ASN A 523 8.54 21.05 -2.33
CA ASN A 523 8.30 21.15 -3.76
C ASN A 523 8.57 19.78 -4.39
N ASP A 524 7.81 19.48 -5.44
CA ASP A 524 8.17 18.34 -6.28
C ASP A 524 9.50 18.58 -7.01
N PRO A 525 10.09 17.57 -7.68
CA PRO A 525 11.34 17.74 -8.42
C PRO A 525 11.31 18.80 -9.51
N GLU A 526 10.11 19.19 -9.98
CA GLU A 526 9.91 20.23 -10.97
C GLU A 526 9.78 21.62 -10.34
N GLY A 527 9.86 21.71 -9.01
CA GLY A 527 9.82 22.96 -8.26
C GLY A 527 8.42 23.47 -7.91
N PHE A 528 7.37 22.67 -8.17
CA PHE A 528 6.00 23.04 -7.81
C PHE A 528 5.70 22.68 -6.35
N PRO A 529 5.05 23.55 -5.59
CA PRO A 529 4.68 23.22 -4.22
C PRO A 529 3.64 22.10 -4.20
N TYR A 530 3.82 21.14 -3.28
CA TYR A 530 2.74 20.22 -2.95
C TYR A 530 1.57 20.98 -2.33
N GLY A 531 0.34 20.52 -2.59
CA GLY A 531 -0.85 21.10 -1.99
C GLY A 531 -0.99 20.77 -0.51
N CYS A 532 -1.97 21.35 0.17
CA CYS A 532 -2.35 20.97 1.52
C CYS A 532 -3.07 19.61 1.53
N GLY A 533 -2.79 18.78 2.53
CA GLY A 533 -3.43 17.47 2.75
C GLY A 533 -2.62 16.30 2.21
N ARG A 534 -3.27 15.16 2.07
CA ARG A 534 -2.64 13.88 1.69
C ARG A 534 -3.36 13.30 0.48
N ALA A 535 -2.61 12.81 -0.50
CA ALA A 535 -3.14 12.03 -1.61
C ALA A 535 -3.74 10.69 -1.13
N ASP A 536 -3.18 10.15 -0.06
CA ASP A 536 -3.58 8.94 0.65
C ASP A 536 -3.82 7.75 -0.29
N ILE A 537 -2.86 7.56 -1.21
CA ILE A 537 -2.93 6.53 -2.24
C ILE A 537 -2.51 5.15 -1.74
N ARG A 538 -3.00 4.13 -2.45
CA ARG A 538 -2.54 2.73 -2.39
C ARG A 538 -2.47 2.19 -3.81
N LEU A 539 -1.60 1.21 -4.03
CA LEU A 539 -1.62 0.43 -5.26
C LEU A 539 -2.26 -0.94 -5.01
N ALA A 540 -2.85 -1.49 -6.05
CA ALA A 540 -3.37 -2.86 -6.07
C ALA A 540 -3.09 -3.49 -7.42
N GLN A 541 -3.04 -4.83 -7.47
CA GLN A 541 -2.82 -5.59 -8.69
C GLN A 541 -3.98 -6.55 -8.94
N GLY A 542 -4.47 -6.57 -10.17
CA GLY A 542 -5.43 -7.57 -10.63
C GLY A 542 -4.77 -8.91 -10.91
N ALA A 543 -5.57 -9.97 -11.04
CA ALA A 543 -5.08 -11.29 -11.43
C ALA A 543 -4.46 -11.32 -12.85
N ASP A 544 -4.80 -10.34 -13.68
CA ASP A 544 -4.21 -10.08 -14.99
C ASP A 544 -2.84 -9.39 -14.92
N GLY A 545 -2.35 -9.10 -13.73
CA GLY A 545 -1.11 -8.37 -13.49
C GLY A 545 -1.21 -6.86 -13.73
N GLU A 546 -2.40 -6.34 -14.03
CA GLU A 546 -2.62 -4.91 -14.24
C GLU A 546 -2.74 -4.14 -12.92
N LEU A 547 -2.29 -2.88 -12.90
CA LEU A 547 -2.23 -2.07 -11.70
C LEU A 547 -3.40 -1.10 -11.59
N TYR A 548 -3.79 -0.86 -10.34
CA TYR A 548 -4.82 0.08 -9.95
C TYR A 548 -4.29 1.03 -8.88
N LEU A 549 -4.66 2.30 -9.00
CA LEU A 549 -4.46 3.33 -7.99
C LEU A 549 -5.75 3.50 -7.20
N LEU A 550 -5.65 3.34 -5.90
CA LEU A 550 -6.73 3.55 -4.94
C LEU A 550 -6.43 4.83 -4.17
N SER A 551 -7.41 5.67 -3.93
CA SER A 551 -7.21 6.84 -3.06
C SER A 551 -8.30 6.95 -2.02
N LYS A 552 -7.89 7.03 -0.75
CA LYS A 552 -8.80 7.28 0.37
C LYS A 552 -9.30 8.72 0.39
N SER A 553 -8.57 9.63 -0.25
CA SER A 553 -8.89 11.05 -0.24
C SER A 553 -10.07 11.43 -1.11
N ASP A 554 -10.29 10.71 -2.20
CA ASP A 554 -11.42 10.98 -3.10
C ASP A 554 -12.36 9.77 -3.31
N GLY A 555 -12.02 8.61 -2.70
CA GLY A 555 -12.82 7.39 -2.79
C GLY A 555 -12.85 6.76 -4.19
N MET A 556 -11.81 6.98 -5.00
CA MET A 556 -11.75 6.49 -6.37
C MET A 556 -10.78 5.33 -6.52
N ILE A 557 -11.13 4.45 -7.46
CA ILE A 557 -10.25 3.45 -8.05
C ILE A 557 -9.93 3.91 -9.46
N ARG A 558 -8.64 3.94 -9.82
CA ARG A 558 -8.18 4.25 -11.17
C ARG A 558 -7.31 3.13 -11.71
N LYS A 559 -7.31 2.91 -13.02
CA LYS A 559 -6.49 1.89 -13.67
C LYS A 559 -5.32 2.54 -14.40
N PHE A 560 -4.13 1.95 -14.24
CA PHE A 560 -2.97 2.32 -15.06
C PHE A 560 -3.07 1.67 -16.44
N THR A 561 -2.73 2.44 -17.46
CA THR A 561 -2.67 1.96 -18.85
C THR A 561 -1.48 2.62 -19.58
N ALA A 562 -1.13 2.11 -20.75
CA ALA A 562 -0.18 2.81 -21.58
C ALA A 562 -0.69 4.21 -21.97
N VAL A 563 0.23 5.16 -22.09
CA VAL A 563 -0.11 6.47 -22.65
C VAL A 563 -0.56 6.26 -24.09
N LEU A 564 -1.74 6.77 -24.38
CA LEU A 564 -2.22 6.81 -25.75
C LEU A 564 -1.51 7.94 -26.48
N ILE A 565 -0.32 7.67 -27.01
CA ILE A 565 0.27 8.54 -28.02
C ILE A 565 -0.62 8.35 -29.26
N PRO A 566 -1.21 9.43 -29.81
CA PRO A 566 -1.91 9.30 -31.08
C PRO A 566 -0.98 8.62 -32.08
N PRO A 567 -1.39 7.53 -32.71
CA PRO A 567 -0.51 6.81 -33.62
C PRO A 567 -0.13 7.75 -34.77
N THR A 568 1.16 8.04 -34.86
CA THR A 568 1.72 8.85 -35.97
C THR A 568 2.25 7.91 -37.04
N ILE A 569 1.80 8.08 -38.25
CA ILE A 569 2.32 7.30 -39.37
C ILE A 569 3.82 7.64 -39.52
N SER A 570 4.66 6.65 -39.23
CA SER A 570 6.13 6.80 -39.28
C SER A 570 6.70 6.59 -40.66
N ASN A 571 5.98 5.84 -41.52
CA ASN A 571 6.40 5.59 -42.91
C ASN A 571 5.19 5.38 -43.81
N ILE A 572 5.30 5.92 -45.02
CA ILE A 572 4.39 5.64 -46.16
C ILE A 572 5.24 5.21 -47.34
N ARG A 573 5.07 3.95 -47.75
CA ARG A 573 5.73 3.42 -48.97
C ARG A 573 4.67 3.16 -50.03
N ILE A 574 4.91 3.66 -51.24
CA ILE A 574 4.03 3.46 -52.38
C ILE A 574 4.74 2.53 -53.38
N THR A 575 4.05 1.43 -53.75
CA THR A 575 4.56 0.48 -54.75
C THR A 575 3.36 0.00 -55.60
N ASN A 576 3.45 0.16 -56.90
CA ASN A 576 2.41 -0.27 -57.83
C ASN A 576 0.98 0.23 -57.50
N GLY A 577 0.84 1.51 -57.07
CA GLY A 577 -0.43 2.10 -56.75
C GLY A 577 -1.01 1.67 -55.39
N VAL A 578 -0.22 0.97 -54.56
CA VAL A 578 -0.59 0.58 -53.20
C VAL A 578 0.27 1.35 -52.20
N ALA A 579 -0.36 2.10 -51.32
CA ALA A 579 0.28 2.71 -50.16
C ALA A 579 0.34 1.70 -49.01
N THR A 580 1.53 1.48 -48.46
CA THR A 580 1.73 0.75 -47.19
C THR A 580 2.06 1.78 -46.11
N LEU A 581 1.16 1.90 -45.14
CA LEU A 581 1.27 2.79 -44.00
C LEU A 581 1.86 2.00 -42.83
N THR A 582 2.84 2.56 -42.14
CA THR A 582 3.43 1.94 -40.92
C THR A 582 3.38 2.95 -39.77
N TRP A 583 3.03 2.50 -38.57
CA TRP A 583 3.04 3.31 -37.38
C TRP A 583 3.46 2.50 -36.15
N PRO A 584 4.04 3.14 -35.10
CA PRO A 584 4.28 2.52 -33.82
C PRO A 584 2.94 2.12 -33.20
N ALA A 585 2.85 0.91 -32.69
CA ALA A 585 1.62 0.32 -32.17
C ALA A 585 1.85 -0.38 -30.84
N ILE A 586 0.78 -0.50 -30.06
CA ILE A 586 0.75 -1.28 -28.83
C ILE A 586 0.15 -2.65 -29.18
N SER A 587 0.85 -3.73 -28.82
CA SER A 587 0.38 -5.11 -29.07
C SER A 587 -1.02 -5.32 -28.48
N ASN A 588 -1.86 -6.06 -29.19
CA ASN A 588 -3.27 -6.33 -28.86
C ASN A 588 -4.20 -5.11 -28.88
N ARG A 589 -3.74 -3.96 -29.36
CA ARG A 589 -4.58 -2.80 -29.56
C ARG A 589 -5.09 -2.72 -31.01
N THR A 590 -6.34 -2.27 -31.16
CA THR A 590 -6.97 -2.06 -32.46
C THR A 590 -6.79 -0.61 -32.92
N TYR A 591 -6.49 -0.44 -34.22
CA TYR A 591 -6.29 0.84 -34.89
C TYR A 591 -7.16 0.95 -36.11
N ARG A 592 -7.72 2.13 -36.30
CA ARG A 592 -8.49 2.50 -37.50
C ARG A 592 -7.70 3.46 -38.35
N VAL A 593 -7.50 3.13 -39.63
CA VAL A 593 -6.90 4.05 -40.59
C VAL A 593 -8.01 4.77 -41.34
N GLN A 594 -7.83 6.07 -41.49
CA GLN A 594 -8.76 6.93 -42.23
C GLN A 594 -8.01 7.72 -43.28
N TYR A 595 -8.72 8.10 -44.36
CA TYR A 595 -8.16 8.93 -45.41
C TYR A 595 -9.08 10.08 -45.82
N LYS A 596 -8.48 11.08 -46.47
CA LYS A 596 -9.14 12.18 -47.20
C LYS A 596 -8.52 12.30 -48.58
N THR A 597 -9.32 12.74 -49.54
CA THR A 597 -8.83 13.06 -50.90
C THR A 597 -8.40 14.54 -51.05
N SER A 598 -8.84 15.39 -50.10
CA SER A 598 -8.41 16.79 -49.99
C SER A 598 -8.35 17.17 -48.52
N LEU A 599 -7.38 17.99 -48.13
CA LEU A 599 -7.30 18.55 -46.76
C LEU A 599 -8.46 19.48 -46.41
N THR A 600 -9.14 20.03 -47.42
CA THR A 600 -10.33 20.89 -47.24
C THR A 600 -11.60 20.11 -46.94
N ASN A 601 -11.62 18.79 -47.13
CA ASN A 601 -12.79 17.96 -46.81
C ASN A 601 -13.07 18.00 -45.31
N ALA A 602 -14.32 18.22 -44.93
CA ALA A 602 -14.72 18.27 -43.53
C ALA A 602 -14.58 16.91 -42.81
N GLY A 603 -14.92 15.80 -43.48
CA GLY A 603 -14.93 14.47 -42.92
C GLY A 603 -13.71 13.62 -43.30
N TRP A 604 -13.40 12.61 -42.50
CA TRP A 604 -12.48 11.52 -42.80
C TRP A 604 -13.27 10.27 -43.20
N THR A 605 -12.75 9.49 -44.15
CA THR A 605 -13.35 8.23 -44.60
C THR A 605 -12.58 7.07 -43.98
N ASP A 606 -13.27 6.10 -43.41
CA ASP A 606 -12.65 4.90 -42.83
C ASP A 606 -12.07 4.02 -43.98
N LEU A 607 -10.82 3.59 -43.82
CA LEU A 607 -10.26 2.54 -44.64
C LEU A 607 -10.71 1.20 -44.06
N SER A 608 -11.46 0.44 -44.87
CA SER A 608 -12.12 -0.79 -44.44
C SER A 608 -11.20 -1.76 -43.69
N GLY A 609 -11.68 -2.30 -42.60
CA GLY A 609 -11.00 -3.27 -41.73
C GLY A 609 -10.03 -2.63 -40.74
N ASP A 610 -10.31 -2.72 -39.47
CA ASP A 610 -9.42 -2.26 -38.40
C ASP A 610 -8.18 -3.19 -38.29
N VAL A 611 -7.09 -2.69 -37.74
CA VAL A 611 -5.84 -3.45 -37.55
C VAL A 611 -5.61 -3.68 -36.05
N THR A 612 -5.66 -4.91 -35.60
CA THR A 612 -5.19 -5.26 -34.25
C THR A 612 -3.71 -5.56 -34.33
N ALA A 613 -2.90 -4.76 -33.64
CA ALA A 613 -1.44 -4.90 -33.65
C ALA A 613 -1.01 -6.17 -32.91
N THR A 614 -0.09 -6.92 -33.51
CA THR A 614 0.54 -8.11 -32.90
C THR A 614 1.96 -7.84 -32.40
N SER A 615 2.48 -6.62 -32.64
CA SER A 615 3.83 -6.19 -32.25
C SER A 615 3.86 -4.69 -31.97
N THR A 616 5.06 -4.15 -31.72
CA THR A 616 5.30 -2.71 -31.47
C THR A 616 5.13 -1.83 -32.71
N ASN A 617 4.90 -2.42 -33.90
CA ASN A 617 4.56 -1.72 -35.14
C ASN A 617 3.33 -2.39 -35.77
N ALA A 618 2.49 -1.60 -36.39
CA ALA A 618 1.37 -2.06 -37.20
C ALA A 618 1.45 -1.46 -38.61
N THR A 619 0.88 -2.18 -39.58
CA THR A 619 0.84 -1.76 -40.96
C THR A 619 -0.55 -1.94 -41.53
N LYS A 620 -0.90 -1.08 -42.51
CA LYS A 620 -2.12 -1.17 -43.33
C LYS A 620 -1.82 -0.79 -44.74
N THR A 621 -2.37 -1.53 -45.67
CA THR A 621 -2.27 -1.21 -47.11
C THR A 621 -3.56 -0.55 -47.59
N ASP A 622 -3.40 0.36 -48.54
CA ASP A 622 -4.48 1.01 -49.26
C ASP A 622 -4.13 1.03 -50.77
N ALA A 623 -4.97 0.36 -51.57
CA ALA A 623 -4.90 0.45 -53.01
C ALA A 623 -5.64 1.71 -53.44
N PHE A 624 -4.92 2.73 -53.85
CA PHE A 624 -5.49 3.97 -54.35
C PHE A 624 -5.12 4.18 -55.81
N GLY A 625 -6.03 4.73 -56.61
CA GLY A 625 -5.82 5.05 -57.99
C GLY A 625 -4.95 6.31 -58.18
N THR A 626 -5.30 7.17 -59.11
CA THR A 626 -4.56 8.42 -59.40
C THR A 626 -4.89 9.58 -58.47
N THR A 627 -5.83 9.42 -57.53
CA THR A 627 -6.29 10.49 -56.62
C THR A 627 -5.37 10.57 -55.39
N ALA A 628 -4.88 11.76 -55.05
CA ALA A 628 -4.10 11.99 -53.84
C ALA A 628 -4.90 11.59 -52.60
N ARG A 629 -4.22 10.99 -51.62
CA ARG A 629 -4.80 10.66 -50.31
C ARG A 629 -3.92 11.19 -49.17
N PHE A 630 -4.61 11.68 -48.12
CA PHE A 630 -4.04 12.04 -46.84
C PHE A 630 -4.55 11.04 -45.80
N TYR A 631 -3.66 10.55 -44.97
CA TYR A 631 -4.00 9.50 -44.00
C TYR A 631 -3.86 9.94 -42.57
N ARG A 632 -4.67 9.38 -41.70
CA ARG A 632 -4.48 9.37 -40.27
C ARG A 632 -4.78 8.00 -39.68
N VAL A 633 -4.20 7.71 -38.54
CA VAL A 633 -4.50 6.52 -37.71
C VAL A 633 -5.12 6.96 -36.41
N GLN A 634 -6.12 6.24 -35.97
CA GLN A 634 -6.76 6.42 -34.65
C GLN A 634 -6.68 5.10 -33.90
N ALA A 635 -6.31 5.15 -32.63
CA ALA A 635 -6.45 4.02 -31.73
C ALA A 635 -7.92 3.90 -31.30
N GLN A 636 -8.45 2.69 -31.27
CA GLN A 636 -9.82 2.37 -30.85
C GLN A 636 -9.85 1.94 -29.39
#